data_49686992f119749b7d7dc8ad3b3f41d7
#
_entry.id   49686992f119749b7d7dc8ad3b3f41d7
#
_cell.length_a   1.000
_cell.length_b   1.000
_cell.length_c   1.000
_cell.angle_alpha   90.00
_cell.angle_beta   90.00
_cell.angle_gamma   90.00
#
_symmetry.space_group_name_H-M   'P 1'
#
loop_
_entity.id
_entity.type
_entity.pdbx_description
1 polymer ?
#
loop_
_entity_poly.entity_id
_entity_poly.type
_entity_poly.pdbx_seq_one_letter_code
_entity_poly.pdbx_strand_id
1 'polypeptide(L)'
;MNGVAVIDRVTIDCIFSGMAGFPGAGEELYTDRFSMTLGGGACVTPVRLGNMGVPVRYGTFLGQGLLSKTAETLLQKYKVQNLHNFYDGDGEPVIFSSVFSFPSDRSIMTFDAGLGENLLTDAQVYAFLHGADVCFAPRRPDVVKKLAREGTKIVYDTHWEEGQTL
;
A
#
# COMPACT_ATOMS: atom_id res chain seq x y z
N MET A 1 7.92 23.57 4.58
CA MET A 1 8.20 22.11 4.67
C MET A 1 7.36 21.43 3.62
N ASN A 2 7.98 20.78 2.65
CA ASN A 2 7.28 20.17 1.51
C ASN A 2 6.75 18.75 1.82
N GLY A 3 7.00 18.29 3.05
CA GLY A 3 6.45 17.06 3.58
C GLY A 3 7.06 15.77 3.01
N VAL A 4 6.28 14.70 3.11
CA VAL A 4 6.65 13.36 2.68
C VAL A 4 5.93 13.00 1.38
N ALA A 5 6.62 12.39 0.42
CA ALA A 5 6.01 11.85 -0.79
C ALA A 5 6.16 10.33 -0.84
N VAL A 6 5.08 9.65 -1.21
CA VAL A 6 5.00 8.19 -1.31
C VAL A 6 4.28 7.82 -2.60
N ILE A 7 4.79 6.84 -3.34
CA ILE A 7 4.05 6.17 -4.42
C ILE A 7 3.96 4.70 -4.05
N ASP A 8 2.75 4.17 -3.96
CA ASP A 8 2.52 2.74 -3.78
C ASP A 8 1.06 2.37 -4.02
N ARG A 9 0.80 1.08 -4.18
CA ARG A 9 -0.55 0.53 -4.31
C ARG A 9 -1.24 0.47 -2.95
N VAL A 10 -2.56 0.55 -2.97
CA VAL A 10 -3.38 0.27 -1.79
C VAL A 10 -3.58 -1.23 -1.66
N THR A 11 -3.44 -1.74 -0.44
CA THR A 11 -3.88 -3.07 -0.06
C THR A 11 -5.08 -2.97 0.86
N ILE A 12 -6.09 -3.79 0.63
CA ILE A 12 -7.21 -4.00 1.54
C ILE A 12 -7.00 -5.35 2.22
N ASP A 13 -6.91 -5.34 3.54
CA ASP A 13 -6.84 -6.55 4.36
C ASP A 13 -8.23 -6.86 4.96
N CYS A 14 -8.80 -8.02 4.58
CA CYS A 14 -9.97 -8.61 5.20
C CYS A 14 -9.52 -9.63 6.24
N ILE A 15 -9.64 -9.28 7.50
CA ILE A 15 -9.09 -10.05 8.62
C ILE A 15 -10.19 -10.82 9.32
N PHE A 16 -10.10 -12.14 9.26
CA PHE A 16 -10.91 -13.08 10.03
C PHE A 16 -10.12 -13.55 11.23
N SER A 17 -10.70 -13.50 12.42
CA SER A 17 -10.01 -13.90 13.66
C SER A 17 -10.94 -14.68 14.59
N GLY A 18 -10.40 -15.22 15.68
CA GLY A 18 -11.18 -16.02 16.63
C GLY A 18 -11.37 -17.48 16.24
N MET A 19 -10.72 -17.93 15.18
CA MET A 19 -10.74 -19.32 14.72
C MET A 19 -9.57 -20.10 15.33
N ALA A 20 -9.77 -21.39 15.60
CA ALA A 20 -8.72 -22.26 16.12
C ALA A 20 -7.74 -22.71 15.03
N GLY A 21 -8.18 -22.73 13.77
CA GLY A 21 -7.40 -23.18 12.61
C GLY A 21 -8.11 -22.88 11.31
N PHE A 22 -7.51 -23.29 10.21
CA PHE A 22 -8.08 -23.18 8.88
C PHE A 22 -9.07 -24.34 8.63
N PRO A 23 -10.20 -24.12 7.91
CA PRO A 23 -11.12 -25.21 7.59
C PRO A 23 -10.47 -26.21 6.64
N GLY A 24 -10.77 -27.48 6.82
CA GLY A 24 -10.44 -28.54 5.87
C GLY A 24 -11.23 -28.41 4.57
N ALA A 25 -10.84 -29.18 3.57
CA ALA A 25 -11.58 -29.22 2.29
C ALA A 25 -13.02 -29.68 2.52
N GLY A 26 -14.00 -28.87 2.06
CA GLY A 26 -15.43 -29.13 2.24
C GLY A 26 -16.01 -28.72 3.59
N GLU A 27 -15.20 -28.16 4.47
CA GLU A 27 -15.65 -27.62 5.77
C GLU A 27 -15.92 -26.11 5.68
N GLU A 28 -16.86 -25.65 6.50
CA GLU A 28 -17.18 -24.24 6.67
C GLU A 28 -16.97 -23.84 8.13
N LEU A 29 -16.24 -22.75 8.36
CA LEU A 29 -16.06 -22.18 9.69
C LEU A 29 -16.75 -20.80 9.78
N TYR A 30 -17.44 -20.60 10.89
CA TYR A 30 -18.06 -19.32 11.23
C TYR A 30 -17.23 -18.58 12.27
N THR A 31 -17.06 -17.28 12.08
CA THR A 31 -16.49 -16.37 13.08
C THR A 31 -17.34 -15.11 13.16
N ASP A 32 -17.46 -14.55 14.34
CA ASP A 32 -18.06 -13.24 14.61
C ASP A 32 -17.04 -12.10 14.63
N ARG A 33 -15.77 -12.41 14.34
CA ARG A 33 -14.65 -11.45 14.39
C ARG A 33 -14.09 -11.20 12.99
N PHE A 34 -14.62 -10.14 12.39
CA PHE A 34 -14.20 -9.66 11.08
C PHE A 34 -13.83 -8.20 11.13
N SER A 35 -12.76 -7.83 10.44
CA SER A 35 -12.44 -6.42 10.18
C SER A 35 -11.89 -6.23 8.77
N MET A 36 -12.13 -5.05 8.23
CA MET A 36 -11.55 -4.61 6.95
C MET A 36 -10.77 -3.33 7.18
N THR A 37 -9.53 -3.30 6.71
CA THR A 37 -8.64 -2.16 6.90
C THR A 37 -7.71 -1.98 5.71
N LEU A 38 -7.03 -0.82 5.66
CA LEU A 38 -5.91 -0.63 4.75
C LEU A 38 -4.70 -1.39 5.28
N GLY A 39 -4.06 -2.13 4.38
CA GLY A 39 -2.82 -2.86 4.58
C GLY A 39 -1.71 -2.40 3.63
N GLY A 40 -0.61 -3.17 3.62
CA GLY A 40 0.58 -2.82 2.84
C GLY A 40 1.44 -1.75 3.52
N GLY A 41 2.76 -1.96 3.54
CA GLY A 41 3.70 -1.11 4.28
C GLY A 41 3.64 0.36 3.87
N ALA A 42 3.75 0.63 2.58
CA ALA A 42 3.79 1.99 2.09
C ALA A 42 2.42 2.69 2.09
N CYS A 43 1.31 1.95 1.98
CA CYS A 43 -0.04 2.53 2.14
C CYS A 43 -0.31 2.97 3.58
N VAL A 44 0.16 2.21 4.56
CA VAL A 44 0.01 2.54 6.00
C VAL A 44 0.78 3.81 6.37
N THR A 45 1.90 4.07 5.70
CA THR A 45 2.74 5.23 5.97
C THR A 45 2.01 6.57 5.79
N PRO A 46 1.37 6.90 4.63
CA PRO A 46 0.64 8.15 4.48
C PRO A 46 -0.52 8.27 5.46
N VAL A 47 -1.19 7.18 5.81
CA VAL A 47 -2.24 7.16 6.83
C VAL A 47 -1.70 7.57 8.20
N ARG A 48 -0.59 6.99 8.63
CA ARG A 48 0.00 7.28 9.95
C ARG A 48 0.55 8.69 10.03
N LEU A 49 1.29 9.11 9.02
CA LEU A 49 1.86 10.46 8.97
C LEU A 49 0.76 11.53 8.89
N GLY A 50 -0.27 11.31 8.08
CA GLY A 50 -1.42 12.21 8.01
C GLY A 50 -2.13 12.37 9.36
N ASN A 51 -2.33 11.27 10.10
CA ASN A 51 -2.90 11.32 11.45
C ASN A 51 -1.99 12.03 12.47
N MET A 52 -0.69 12.11 12.23
CA MET A 52 0.27 12.86 13.03
C MET A 52 0.37 14.34 12.61
N GLY A 53 -0.42 14.76 11.62
CA GLY A 53 -0.38 16.13 11.09
C GLY A 53 0.80 16.43 10.17
N VAL A 54 1.53 15.43 9.73
CA VAL A 54 2.62 15.57 8.78
C VAL A 54 2.05 15.71 7.37
N PRO A 55 2.41 16.73 6.57
CA PRO A 55 1.99 16.84 5.18
C PRO A 55 2.51 15.64 4.36
N VAL A 56 1.58 14.90 3.75
CA VAL A 56 1.90 13.75 2.91
C VAL A 56 1.28 13.92 1.53
N ARG A 57 2.06 13.67 0.49
CA ARG A 57 1.62 13.52 -0.88
C ARG A 57 1.66 12.05 -1.23
N TYR A 58 0.49 11.45 -1.50
CA TYR A 58 0.36 10.03 -1.77
C TYR A 58 -0.10 9.77 -3.20
N GLY A 59 0.77 9.18 -4.00
CA GLY A 59 0.47 8.67 -5.32
C GLY A 59 0.07 7.20 -5.25
N THR A 60 -1.07 6.85 -5.86
CA THR A 60 -1.58 5.48 -5.84
C THR A 60 -2.29 5.12 -7.13
N PHE A 61 -2.89 3.94 -7.17
CA PHE A 61 -3.54 3.35 -8.33
C PHE A 61 -4.90 2.85 -7.91
N LEU A 62 -5.97 3.47 -8.41
CA LEU A 62 -7.36 3.14 -8.09
C LEU A 62 -8.16 3.05 -9.39
N GLY A 63 -8.82 1.92 -9.61
CA GLY A 63 -9.70 1.68 -10.75
C GLY A 63 -11.15 2.08 -10.46
N GLN A 64 -12.07 1.52 -11.23
CA GLN A 64 -13.51 1.75 -11.09
C GLN A 64 -14.23 0.62 -10.34
N GLY A 65 -13.52 -0.44 -9.97
CA GLY A 65 -14.05 -1.64 -9.33
C GLY A 65 -14.43 -1.45 -7.87
N LEU A 66 -15.00 -2.49 -7.29
CA LEU A 66 -15.48 -2.49 -5.90
C LEU A 66 -14.32 -2.29 -4.91
N LEU A 67 -13.18 -2.95 -5.14
CA LEU A 67 -12.03 -2.82 -4.24
C LEU A 67 -11.49 -1.40 -4.25
N SER A 68 -11.36 -0.78 -5.41
CA SER A 68 -10.91 0.61 -5.54
C SER A 68 -11.84 1.59 -4.83
N LYS A 69 -13.16 1.45 -4.97
CA LYS A 69 -14.15 2.27 -4.25
C LYS A 69 -14.08 2.06 -2.73
N THR A 70 -13.85 0.83 -2.30
CA THR A 70 -13.64 0.52 -0.88
C THR A 70 -12.34 1.16 -0.37
N ALA A 71 -11.27 1.08 -1.14
CA ALA A 71 -10.00 1.72 -0.82
C ALA A 71 -10.13 3.24 -0.67
N GLU A 72 -10.82 3.91 -1.60
CA GLU A 72 -11.13 5.35 -1.50
C GLU A 72 -11.87 5.69 -0.22
N THR A 73 -12.92 4.92 0.11
CA THR A 73 -13.69 5.11 1.34
C THR A 73 -12.83 5.00 2.59
N LEU A 74 -11.95 4.00 2.63
CA LEU A 74 -11.02 3.80 3.74
C LEU A 74 -9.97 4.93 3.82
N LEU A 75 -9.41 5.36 2.69
CA LEU A 75 -8.46 6.47 2.63
C LEU A 75 -9.09 7.78 3.13
N GLN A 76 -10.32 8.06 2.74
CA GLN A 76 -11.09 9.20 3.22
C GLN A 76 -11.36 9.11 4.74
N LYS A 77 -11.76 7.94 5.24
CA LYS A 77 -11.95 7.68 6.68
C LYS A 77 -10.69 7.99 7.48
N TYR A 78 -9.53 7.63 6.95
CA TYR A 78 -8.23 7.90 7.57
C TYR A 78 -7.65 9.28 7.25
N LYS A 79 -8.44 10.14 6.60
CA LYS A 79 -8.08 11.54 6.30
C LYS A 79 -6.77 11.67 5.50
N VAL A 80 -6.51 10.74 4.60
CA VAL A 80 -5.38 10.86 3.68
C VAL A 80 -5.68 12.02 2.72
N GLN A 81 -4.90 13.09 2.84
CA GLN A 81 -5.00 14.28 1.99
C GLN A 81 -3.99 14.17 0.84
N ASN A 82 -4.16 14.98 -0.20
CA ASN A 82 -3.25 15.05 -1.35
C ASN A 82 -3.03 13.68 -2.03
N LEU A 83 -4.13 12.94 -2.20
CA LEU A 83 -4.15 11.70 -2.97
C LEU A 83 -4.06 12.03 -4.47
N HIS A 84 -3.12 11.36 -5.16
CA HIS A 84 -3.00 11.41 -6.61
C HIS A 84 -3.18 10.01 -7.18
N ASN A 85 -4.20 9.82 -8.00
CA ASN A 85 -4.43 8.55 -8.70
C ASN A 85 -3.70 8.56 -10.04
N PHE A 86 -2.83 7.58 -10.26
CA PHE A 86 -2.08 7.39 -11.51
C PHE A 86 -2.74 6.41 -12.47
N TYR A 87 -3.83 5.76 -12.07
CA TYR A 87 -4.45 4.70 -12.87
C TYR A 87 -5.73 5.20 -13.55
N ASP A 88 -5.85 4.91 -14.83
CA ASP A 88 -7.00 5.26 -15.68
C ASP A 88 -7.52 4.07 -16.51
N GLY A 89 -7.02 2.86 -16.22
CA GLY A 89 -7.42 1.64 -16.92
C GLY A 89 -8.66 0.96 -16.35
N ASP A 90 -9.09 -0.12 -17.00
CA ASP A 90 -10.31 -0.87 -16.67
C ASP A 90 -10.08 -1.99 -15.61
N GLY A 91 -8.82 -2.28 -15.25
CA GLY A 91 -8.48 -3.33 -14.29
C GLY A 91 -8.69 -2.91 -12.84
N GLU A 92 -8.37 -3.83 -11.91
CA GLU A 92 -8.41 -3.58 -10.47
C GLU A 92 -6.98 -3.53 -9.90
N PRO A 93 -6.42 -2.34 -9.69
CA PRO A 93 -5.04 -2.20 -9.21
C PRO A 93 -4.88 -2.38 -7.69
N VAL A 94 -5.99 -2.36 -6.94
CA VAL A 94 -5.97 -2.54 -5.48
C VAL A 94 -5.64 -4.00 -5.16
N ILE A 95 -4.67 -4.18 -4.27
CA ILE A 95 -4.32 -5.49 -3.73
C ILE A 95 -5.36 -5.88 -2.69
N PHE A 96 -5.78 -7.13 -2.69
CA PHE A 96 -6.74 -7.64 -1.72
C PHE A 96 -6.18 -8.87 -1.01
N SER A 97 -6.17 -8.83 0.32
CA SER A 97 -5.70 -9.93 1.15
C SER A 97 -6.81 -10.46 2.05
N SER A 98 -7.05 -11.76 2.02
CA SER A 98 -7.79 -12.47 3.06
C SER A 98 -6.79 -12.95 4.10
N VAL A 99 -6.90 -12.42 5.31
CA VAL A 99 -6.02 -12.72 6.44
C VAL A 99 -6.79 -13.57 7.45
N PHE A 100 -6.30 -14.77 7.73
CA PHE A 100 -6.85 -15.69 8.70
C PHE A 100 -5.93 -15.72 9.92
N SER A 101 -6.38 -15.12 11.02
CA SER A 101 -5.58 -14.96 12.24
C SER A 101 -5.93 -16.04 13.26
N PHE A 102 -4.95 -16.82 13.64
CA PHE A 102 -5.02 -17.92 14.61
C PHE A 102 -4.24 -17.56 15.88
N PRO A 103 -4.42 -18.32 16.98
CA PRO A 103 -3.67 -18.07 18.21
C PRO A 103 -2.14 -18.16 18.05
N SER A 104 -1.65 -19.02 17.16
CA SER A 104 -0.20 -19.25 16.96
C SER A 104 0.39 -18.36 15.86
N ASP A 105 -0.36 -18.06 14.80
CA ASP A 105 0.13 -17.32 13.62
C ASP A 105 -1.05 -16.93 12.73
N ARG A 106 -0.78 -16.57 11.48
CA ARG A 106 -1.75 -16.19 10.47
C ARG A 106 -1.47 -16.88 9.14
N SER A 107 -2.52 -17.06 8.34
CA SER A 107 -2.42 -17.42 6.93
C SER A 107 -2.98 -16.27 6.09
N ILE A 108 -2.35 -15.98 4.97
CA ILE A 108 -2.76 -14.88 4.08
C ILE A 108 -2.88 -15.42 2.67
N MET A 109 -3.98 -15.06 2.01
CA MET A 109 -4.16 -15.27 0.58
C MET A 109 -4.39 -13.90 -0.08
N THR A 110 -3.53 -13.56 -1.05
CA THR A 110 -3.52 -12.24 -1.66
C THR A 110 -3.84 -12.32 -3.16
N PHE A 111 -4.77 -11.47 -3.60
CA PHE A 111 -5.00 -11.15 -5.00
C PHE A 111 -4.17 -9.92 -5.37
N ASP A 112 -3.40 -10.02 -6.45
CA ASP A 112 -2.62 -8.95 -7.03
C ASP A 112 -2.66 -9.05 -8.56
N ALA A 113 -3.25 -8.08 -9.22
CA ALA A 113 -3.30 -8.00 -10.69
C ALA A 113 -2.01 -7.48 -11.32
N GLY A 114 -1.01 -7.11 -10.53
CA GLY A 114 0.26 -6.56 -11.02
C GLY A 114 0.15 -5.15 -11.61
N LEU A 115 -0.94 -4.44 -11.35
CA LEU A 115 -1.19 -3.08 -11.86
C LEU A 115 -0.74 -2.05 -10.83
N GLY A 116 0.34 -1.32 -11.12
CA GLY A 116 0.84 -0.36 -10.15
C GLY A 116 2.04 0.44 -10.65
N GLU A 117 3.05 0.61 -9.83
CA GLU A 117 4.22 1.44 -10.10
C GLU A 117 4.95 1.09 -11.41
N ASN A 118 4.90 -0.17 -11.84
CA ASN A 118 5.45 -0.65 -13.11
C ASN A 118 4.82 0.01 -14.33
N LEU A 119 3.62 0.61 -14.19
CA LEU A 119 2.95 1.36 -15.25
C LEU A 119 3.52 2.78 -15.42
N LEU A 120 4.29 3.27 -14.46
CA LEU A 120 4.88 4.61 -14.50
C LEU A 120 6.27 4.59 -15.14
N THR A 121 6.57 5.65 -15.88
CA THR A 121 7.94 5.94 -16.30
C THR A 121 8.76 6.55 -15.17
N ASP A 122 10.09 6.46 -15.24
CA ASP A 122 10.99 7.09 -14.28
C ASP A 122 10.77 8.61 -14.20
N ALA A 123 10.42 9.24 -15.32
CA ALA A 123 10.11 10.67 -15.39
C ALA A 123 8.85 11.02 -14.57
N GLN A 124 7.79 10.21 -14.65
CA GLN A 124 6.57 10.41 -13.86
C GLN A 124 6.82 10.21 -12.37
N VAL A 125 7.54 9.13 -12.01
CA VAL A 125 7.92 8.86 -10.61
C VAL A 125 8.77 10.01 -10.06
N TYR A 126 9.80 10.43 -10.79
CA TYR A 126 10.64 11.56 -10.39
C TYR A 126 9.83 12.84 -10.23
N ALA A 127 9.00 13.20 -11.22
CA ALA A 127 8.22 14.43 -11.17
C ALA A 127 7.28 14.48 -9.97
N PHE A 128 6.71 13.34 -9.58
CA PHE A 128 5.84 13.26 -8.41
C PHE A 128 6.61 13.37 -7.09
N LEU A 129 7.77 12.73 -6.98
CA LEU A 129 8.57 12.71 -5.75
C LEU A 129 9.45 13.94 -5.56
N HIS A 130 9.81 14.61 -6.66
CA HIS A 130 10.68 15.79 -6.63
C HIS A 130 10.12 16.91 -5.76
N GLY A 131 11.00 17.58 -5.03
CA GLY A 131 10.68 18.67 -4.13
C GLY A 131 10.08 18.26 -2.78
N ALA A 132 9.89 16.97 -2.50
CA ALA A 132 9.59 16.51 -1.14
C ALA A 132 10.81 16.58 -0.24
N ASP A 133 10.60 16.84 1.06
CA ASP A 133 11.68 16.81 2.05
C ASP A 133 12.17 15.37 2.28
N VAL A 134 11.22 14.41 2.23
CA VAL A 134 11.44 12.97 2.41
C VAL A 134 10.64 12.20 1.37
N CYS A 135 11.18 11.13 0.82
CA CYS A 135 10.39 10.17 0.06
C CYS A 135 10.64 8.73 0.51
N PHE A 136 9.61 7.91 0.40
CA PHE A 136 9.77 6.46 0.38
C PHE A 136 10.37 6.07 -0.97
N ALA A 137 11.44 5.29 -0.93
CA ALA A 137 12.19 4.90 -2.11
C ALA A 137 11.32 4.00 -3.02
N PRO A 138 11.01 4.43 -4.24
CA PRO A 138 10.48 3.54 -5.25
C PRO A 138 11.55 2.52 -5.66
N ARG A 139 11.15 1.39 -6.23
CA ARG A 139 12.09 0.40 -6.81
C ARG A 139 12.69 0.90 -8.13
N ARG A 140 13.23 2.13 -8.13
CA ARG A 140 13.79 2.88 -9.26
C ARG A 140 15.14 3.49 -8.86
N PRO A 141 16.24 2.70 -8.89
CA PRO A 141 17.54 3.13 -8.35
C PRO A 141 18.04 4.48 -8.90
N ASP A 142 17.83 4.74 -10.18
CA ASP A 142 18.34 5.99 -10.79
C ASP A 142 17.51 7.20 -10.39
N VAL A 143 16.20 7.05 -10.21
CA VAL A 143 15.32 8.09 -9.65
C VAL A 143 15.72 8.40 -8.21
N VAL A 144 15.92 7.36 -7.39
CA VAL A 144 16.35 7.49 -5.99
C VAL A 144 17.69 8.21 -5.88
N LYS A 145 18.69 7.81 -6.68
CA LYS A 145 20.01 8.49 -6.70
C LYS A 145 19.89 9.96 -7.08
N LYS A 146 19.04 10.28 -8.05
CA LYS A 146 18.82 11.66 -8.49
C LYS A 146 18.18 12.49 -7.39
N LEU A 147 17.11 12.03 -6.78
CA LEU A 147 16.43 12.71 -5.66
C LEU A 147 17.37 12.93 -4.47
N ALA A 148 18.16 11.92 -4.11
CA ALA A 148 19.14 12.03 -3.02
C ALA A 148 20.21 13.10 -3.30
N ARG A 149 20.72 13.20 -4.54
CA ARG A 149 21.68 14.25 -4.93
C ARG A 149 21.09 15.66 -4.86
N GLU A 150 19.78 15.79 -5.01
CA GLU A 150 19.04 17.04 -4.91
C GLU A 150 18.60 17.37 -3.48
N GLY A 151 19.00 16.55 -2.50
CA GLY A 151 18.81 16.80 -1.07
C GLY A 151 17.56 16.19 -0.47
N THR A 152 16.75 15.42 -1.23
CA THR A 152 15.63 14.66 -0.69
C THR A 152 16.14 13.54 0.21
N LYS A 153 15.62 13.44 1.42
CA LYS A 153 15.92 12.31 2.31
C LYS A 153 15.17 11.07 1.84
N ILE A 154 15.88 9.96 1.76
CA ILE A 154 15.32 8.70 1.26
C ILE A 154 15.07 7.76 2.45
N VAL A 155 13.85 7.25 2.55
CA VAL A 155 13.49 6.13 3.43
C VAL A 155 13.32 4.90 2.56
N TYR A 156 14.03 3.85 2.84
CA TYR A 156 13.97 2.59 2.11
C TYR A 156 13.37 1.51 3.01
N ASP A 157 12.31 0.85 2.51
CA ASP A 157 11.77 -0.35 3.11
C ASP A 157 12.42 -1.54 2.42
N THR A 158 13.15 -2.33 3.19
CA THR A 158 13.89 -3.49 2.65
C THR A 158 12.98 -4.62 2.21
N HIS A 159 11.70 -4.57 2.51
CA HIS A 159 10.70 -5.59 2.24
C HIS A 159 11.22 -7.02 2.52
N TRP A 160 10.33 -7.92 2.87
CA TRP A 160 10.69 -9.34 2.86
C TRP A 160 10.61 -9.86 1.41
N GLU A 161 11.75 -10.22 0.82
CA GLU A 161 11.83 -10.92 -0.47
C GLU A 161 12.36 -12.33 -0.23
N GLU A 162 11.66 -13.34 -0.74
CA GLU A 162 12.13 -14.72 -0.71
C GLU A 162 13.53 -14.81 -1.36
N GLY A 163 14.51 -15.31 -0.61
CA GLY A 163 15.87 -15.51 -1.10
C GLY A 163 16.84 -14.34 -0.87
N GLN A 164 16.45 -13.24 -0.26
CA GLN A 164 17.42 -12.25 0.21
C GLN A 164 17.98 -12.66 1.58
N THR A 165 19.26 -13.01 1.58
CA THR A 165 20.09 -13.02 2.80
C THR A 165 20.48 -11.58 3.08
N LEU A 166 20.11 -11.08 4.26
CA LEU A 166 20.58 -9.79 4.80
C LEU A 166 22.09 -9.85 5.05
#